data_07823479b51c179444615d6075d98f50
#
_entry.id   07823479b51c179444615d6075d98f50
#
_cell.length_a   1.000
_cell.length_b   1.000
_cell.length_c   1.000
_cell.angle_alpha   90.00
_cell.angle_beta   90.00
_cell.angle_gamma   90.00
#
_symmetry.space_group_name_H-M   'P 1'
#
loop_
_entity.id
_entity.type
_entity.pdbx_description
1 polymer ?
#
loop_
_entity_poly.entity_id
_entity_poly.type
_entity_poly.pdbx_seq_one_letter_code
_entity_poly.pdbx_strand_id
1 'polypeptide(L)'
;MKSLTFAVLVALVAPPAAAASAPPTLRKTPNLAKDAGAYPTLVGATPAIATINRALRAANAKQREDMKDCRRDAPQDGYWWEQGVDAPLIGAHFVSFWAHGNLSCGGAHPNLVDEALVFDLSTGERVDWRQRLPPQLRGEPGQAVASPALTALFIDESEKEGVGADCKEAFAEQEMNFAFWPDAKAKGLAMRAVNLLHWAEGPCSGPVTIPVASLKRLGFDALLI
;
A
#
# COMPACT_ATOMS: atom_id res chain seq x y z
N MET A 1 -59.32 -38.66 -6.19
CA MET A 1 -58.76 -37.31 -6.48
C MET A 1 -57.27 -37.44 -6.55
N LYS A 2 -56.67 -37.24 -7.72
CA LYS A 2 -55.19 -37.36 -7.94
C LYS A 2 -54.64 -35.91 -7.96
N SER A 3 -53.83 -35.58 -6.95
CA SER A 3 -53.08 -34.28 -6.91
C SER A 3 -51.90 -34.34 -7.89
N LEU A 4 -51.90 -33.44 -8.87
CA LEU A 4 -50.72 -33.16 -9.70
C LEU A 4 -49.87 -32.13 -9.00
N THR A 5 -48.64 -32.51 -8.64
CA THR A 5 -47.65 -31.58 -8.11
C THR A 5 -46.83 -31.03 -9.30
N PHE A 6 -46.97 -29.74 -9.57
CA PHE A 6 -46.12 -29.07 -10.57
C PHE A 6 -44.78 -28.65 -9.91
N ALA A 7 -43.71 -29.19 -10.38
CA ALA A 7 -42.37 -28.75 -10.03
C ALA A 7 -41.97 -27.58 -10.95
N VAL A 8 -41.77 -26.40 -10.38
CA VAL A 8 -41.26 -25.21 -11.07
C VAL A 8 -39.72 -25.30 -11.05
N LEU A 9 -39.14 -25.52 -12.20
CA LEU A 9 -37.66 -25.47 -12.37
C LEU A 9 -37.25 -24.00 -12.52
N VAL A 10 -36.66 -23.41 -11.49
CA VAL A 10 -36.04 -22.09 -11.58
C VAL A 10 -34.60 -22.27 -12.12
N ALA A 11 -34.40 -21.91 -13.38
CA ALA A 11 -33.06 -21.84 -13.97
C ALA A 11 -32.30 -20.62 -13.40
N LEU A 12 -31.32 -20.88 -12.56
CA LEU A 12 -30.36 -19.89 -12.12
C LEU A 12 -29.46 -19.51 -13.30
N VAL A 13 -29.73 -18.38 -13.93
CA VAL A 13 -28.83 -17.77 -14.92
C VAL A 13 -27.65 -17.16 -14.14
N ALA A 14 -26.48 -17.77 -14.20
CA ALA A 14 -25.26 -17.20 -13.66
C ALA A 14 -24.95 -15.88 -14.41
N PRO A 15 -24.63 -14.80 -13.70
CA PRO A 15 -24.22 -13.55 -14.35
C PRO A 15 -22.95 -13.80 -15.18
N PRO A 16 -22.83 -13.16 -16.36
CA PRO A 16 -21.62 -13.28 -17.18
C PRO A 16 -20.42 -12.81 -16.37
N ALA A 17 -19.35 -13.62 -16.36
CA ALA A 17 -18.07 -13.22 -15.78
C ALA A 17 -17.63 -11.91 -16.45
N ALA A 18 -17.46 -10.85 -15.68
CA ALA A 18 -16.98 -9.59 -16.18
C ALA A 18 -15.59 -9.81 -16.83
N ALA A 19 -15.49 -9.55 -18.12
CA ALA A 19 -14.22 -9.64 -18.84
C ALA A 19 -13.20 -8.72 -18.14
N ALA A 20 -12.03 -9.24 -17.82
CA ALA A 20 -10.96 -8.45 -17.23
C ALA A 20 -10.64 -7.28 -18.17
N SER A 21 -10.82 -6.07 -17.68
CA SER A 21 -10.49 -4.86 -18.43
C SER A 21 -8.97 -4.73 -18.55
N ALA A 22 -8.50 -4.20 -19.70
CA ALA A 22 -7.07 -3.90 -19.83
C ALA A 22 -6.61 -2.97 -18.69
N PRO A 23 -5.38 -3.16 -18.17
CA PRO A 23 -4.84 -2.29 -17.14
C PRO A 23 -4.89 -0.82 -17.55
N PRO A 24 -5.21 0.12 -16.64
CA PRO A 24 -5.25 1.53 -16.96
C PRO A 24 -3.84 2.05 -17.25
N THR A 25 -3.75 3.12 -18.04
CA THR A 25 -2.49 3.84 -18.25
C THR A 25 -2.38 5.02 -17.28
N LEU A 26 -1.15 5.43 -16.98
CA LEU A 26 -0.88 6.58 -16.13
C LEU A 26 -0.57 7.83 -16.95
N ARG A 27 -1.06 8.96 -16.49
CA ARG A 27 -0.66 10.29 -16.95
C ARG A 27 0.06 11.01 -15.81
N LYS A 28 1.27 11.46 -16.08
CA LYS A 28 2.08 12.20 -15.11
C LYS A 28 1.35 13.47 -14.65
N THR A 29 1.35 13.73 -13.37
CA THR A 29 0.91 14.97 -12.73
C THR A 29 2.15 15.85 -12.51
N PRO A 30 2.06 17.18 -12.64
CA PRO A 30 3.14 18.07 -12.27
C PRO A 30 3.57 17.86 -10.81
N ASN A 31 4.85 17.91 -10.55
CA ASN A 31 5.41 17.76 -9.21
C ASN A 31 4.76 18.73 -8.20
N LEU A 32 4.71 18.36 -6.95
CA LEU A 32 4.23 19.21 -5.86
C LEU A 32 5.18 20.38 -5.59
N ALA A 33 6.48 20.11 -5.69
CA ALA A 33 7.59 21.06 -5.61
C ALA A 33 8.76 20.55 -6.46
N LYS A 34 9.90 21.26 -6.49
CA LYS A 34 11.08 20.92 -7.30
C LYS A 34 11.51 19.45 -7.09
N ASP A 35 11.61 19.02 -5.83
CA ASP A 35 12.11 17.70 -5.44
C ASP A 35 11.01 16.81 -4.83
N ALA A 36 9.73 17.18 -5.01
CA ALA A 36 8.58 16.44 -4.50
C ALA A 36 7.66 15.98 -5.63
N GLY A 37 7.69 14.69 -5.93
CA GLY A 37 6.82 14.03 -6.89
C GLY A 37 5.35 14.06 -6.44
N ALA A 38 4.44 13.95 -7.41
CA ALA A 38 3.00 13.88 -7.19
C ALA A 38 2.45 12.53 -7.63
N TYR A 39 1.40 12.05 -6.98
CA TYR A 39 0.63 10.92 -7.48
C TYR A 39 0.11 11.22 -8.89
N PRO A 40 0.25 10.28 -9.83
CA PRO A 40 -0.22 10.43 -11.20
C PRO A 40 -1.75 10.40 -11.28
N THR A 41 -2.26 10.55 -12.50
CA THR A 41 -3.69 10.37 -12.81
C THR A 41 -3.87 9.12 -13.66
N LEU A 42 -4.86 8.28 -13.37
CA LEU A 42 -5.25 7.18 -14.23
C LEU A 42 -6.04 7.69 -15.44
N VAL A 43 -5.72 7.14 -16.61
CA VAL A 43 -6.47 7.43 -17.84
C VAL A 43 -7.61 6.42 -17.98
N GLY A 44 -8.82 6.93 -18.14
CA GLY A 44 -10.03 6.14 -18.31
C GLY A 44 -11.27 6.94 -17.91
N ALA A 45 -12.45 6.44 -18.28
CA ALA A 45 -13.73 7.12 -18.06
C ALA A 45 -14.69 6.37 -17.14
N THR A 46 -14.24 5.29 -16.47
CA THR A 46 -15.11 4.55 -15.56
C THR A 46 -15.36 5.31 -14.25
N PRO A 47 -16.50 5.09 -13.57
CA PRO A 47 -16.76 5.68 -12.25
C PRO A 47 -15.66 5.34 -11.23
N ALA A 48 -15.13 4.11 -11.28
CA ALA A 48 -14.03 3.66 -10.42
C ALA A 48 -12.76 4.51 -10.65
N ILE A 49 -12.33 4.71 -11.90
CA ILE A 49 -11.19 5.57 -12.24
C ILE A 49 -11.41 7.02 -11.79
N ALA A 50 -12.63 7.54 -11.95
CA ALA A 50 -12.96 8.88 -11.47
C ALA A 50 -12.82 8.99 -9.93
N THR A 51 -13.24 7.95 -9.20
CA THR A 51 -13.11 7.87 -7.74
C THR A 51 -11.64 7.80 -7.31
N ILE A 52 -10.83 6.93 -7.94
CA ILE A 52 -9.38 6.84 -7.68
C ILE A 52 -8.70 8.19 -7.94
N ASN A 53 -8.95 8.79 -9.09
CA ASN A 53 -8.36 10.09 -9.44
C ASN A 53 -8.76 11.21 -8.46
N ARG A 54 -9.94 11.16 -7.87
CA ARG A 54 -10.34 12.09 -6.81
C ARG A 54 -9.52 11.85 -5.54
N ALA A 55 -9.32 10.60 -5.14
CA ALA A 55 -8.49 10.24 -3.99
C ALA A 55 -7.03 10.65 -4.18
N LEU A 56 -6.43 10.39 -5.35
CA LEU A 56 -5.06 10.79 -5.68
C LEU A 56 -4.88 12.32 -5.67
N ARG A 57 -5.87 13.07 -6.18
CA ARG A 57 -5.84 14.55 -6.08
C ARG A 57 -5.95 15.04 -4.64
N ALA A 58 -6.77 14.38 -3.81
CA ALA A 58 -6.88 14.71 -2.38
C ALA A 58 -5.56 14.42 -1.64
N ALA A 59 -4.90 13.29 -1.93
CA ALA A 59 -3.58 12.97 -1.38
C ALA A 59 -2.54 14.02 -1.79
N ASN A 60 -2.46 14.39 -3.07
CA ASN A 60 -1.59 15.46 -3.54
C ASN A 60 -1.88 16.82 -2.88
N ALA A 61 -3.14 17.14 -2.62
CA ALA A 61 -3.51 18.37 -1.93
C ALA A 61 -3.08 18.34 -0.47
N LYS A 62 -3.30 17.22 0.22
CA LYS A 62 -2.84 17.03 1.60
C LYS A 62 -1.31 17.17 1.72
N GLN A 63 -0.56 16.51 0.85
CA GLN A 63 0.90 16.62 0.86
C GLN A 63 1.38 18.05 0.65
N ARG A 64 0.74 18.83 -0.24
CA ARG A 64 1.06 20.28 -0.39
C ARG A 64 0.80 21.07 0.88
N GLU A 65 -0.23 20.73 1.63
CA GLU A 65 -0.54 21.36 2.91
C GLU A 65 0.50 20.98 3.97
N ASP A 66 0.80 19.69 4.09
CA ASP A 66 1.84 19.17 4.99
C ASP A 66 3.20 19.85 4.72
N MET A 67 3.56 20.03 3.43
CA MET A 67 4.78 20.74 3.03
C MET A 67 4.77 22.23 3.46
N LYS A 68 3.61 22.90 3.37
CA LYS A 68 3.48 24.30 3.81
C LYS A 68 3.62 24.42 5.32
N ASP A 69 2.96 23.52 6.06
CA ASP A 69 3.02 23.50 7.52
C ASP A 69 4.44 23.20 7.99
N CYS A 70 5.07 22.17 7.40
CA CYS A 70 6.46 21.84 7.65
C CYS A 70 7.41 23.03 7.41
N ARG A 71 7.23 23.77 6.30
CA ARG A 71 8.04 24.95 6.01
C ARG A 71 7.79 26.10 6.97
N ARG A 72 6.55 26.31 7.43
CA ARG A 72 6.21 27.34 8.40
C ARG A 72 6.85 27.09 9.76
N ASP A 73 6.89 25.80 10.15
CA ASP A 73 7.34 25.39 11.49
C ASP A 73 8.87 25.19 11.54
N ALA A 74 9.53 25.08 10.38
CA ALA A 74 10.98 24.91 10.27
C ALA A 74 11.75 26.23 10.52
N PRO A 75 12.90 26.20 11.22
CA PRO A 75 13.86 27.32 11.22
C PRO A 75 14.34 27.62 9.79
N GLN A 76 14.92 28.83 9.58
CA GLN A 76 15.24 29.37 8.24
C GLN A 76 15.99 28.41 7.31
N ASP A 77 16.85 27.54 7.84
CA ASP A 77 17.69 26.60 7.06
C ASP A 77 17.35 25.13 7.32
N GLY A 78 16.24 24.85 8.00
CA GLY A 78 15.89 23.49 8.44
C GLY A 78 14.87 22.76 7.56
N TYR A 79 14.31 23.43 6.55
CA TYR A 79 13.29 22.85 5.70
C TYR A 79 13.86 22.20 4.44
N TRP A 80 13.56 20.96 4.23
CA TRP A 80 13.66 20.30 2.92
C TRP A 80 12.65 19.17 2.79
N TRP A 81 12.31 18.81 1.56
CA TRP A 81 11.37 17.75 1.26
C TRP A 81 11.75 17.09 -0.05
N GLU A 82 12.10 15.81 0.00
CA GLU A 82 12.37 14.98 -1.16
C GLU A 82 11.37 13.83 -1.19
N GLN A 83 10.68 13.65 -2.31
CA GLN A 83 9.65 12.63 -2.46
C GLN A 83 9.63 12.08 -3.87
N GLY A 84 9.78 10.76 -4.00
CA GLY A 84 9.40 10.00 -5.16
C GLY A 84 7.98 9.46 -5.04
N VAL A 85 7.36 9.18 -6.18
CA VAL A 85 6.10 8.43 -6.25
C VAL A 85 6.22 7.37 -7.32
N ASP A 86 6.19 6.11 -6.91
CA ASP A 86 6.20 4.95 -7.77
C ASP A 86 4.80 4.38 -7.96
N ALA A 87 4.61 3.61 -9.03
CA ALA A 87 3.43 2.79 -9.27
C ALA A 87 3.84 1.32 -9.37
N PRO A 88 4.07 0.63 -8.24
CA PRO A 88 4.60 -0.73 -8.22
C PRO A 88 3.69 -1.76 -8.90
N LEU A 89 2.39 -1.54 -8.92
CA LEU A 89 1.43 -2.37 -9.64
C LEU A 89 0.47 -1.52 -10.47
N ILE A 90 0.35 -1.87 -11.75
CA ILE A 90 -0.74 -1.45 -12.63
C ILE A 90 -1.35 -2.74 -13.19
N GLY A 91 -2.25 -3.34 -12.43
CA GLY A 91 -2.85 -4.64 -12.74
C GLY A 91 -4.23 -4.53 -13.36
N ALA A 92 -4.89 -5.69 -13.56
CA ALA A 92 -6.26 -5.76 -14.03
C ALA A 92 -7.30 -5.51 -12.94
N HIS A 93 -6.95 -5.79 -11.68
CA HIS A 93 -7.85 -5.68 -10.52
C HIS A 93 -7.46 -4.56 -9.56
N PHE A 94 -6.16 -4.31 -9.42
CA PHE A 94 -5.62 -3.33 -8.49
C PHE A 94 -4.60 -2.42 -9.15
N VAL A 95 -4.48 -1.22 -8.60
CA VAL A 95 -3.37 -0.32 -8.84
C VAL A 95 -2.79 0.09 -7.50
N SER A 96 -1.45 0.11 -7.39
CA SER A 96 -0.75 0.58 -6.20
C SER A 96 0.14 1.76 -6.52
N PHE A 97 0.28 2.64 -5.54
CA PHE A 97 1.21 3.76 -5.53
C PHE A 97 1.95 3.77 -4.22
N TRP A 98 3.21 4.15 -4.26
CA TRP A 98 4.04 4.33 -3.09
C TRP A 98 4.77 5.66 -3.19
N ALA A 99 4.44 6.58 -2.28
CA ALA A 99 5.18 7.80 -2.06
C ALA A 99 6.25 7.53 -1.00
N HIS A 100 7.50 7.84 -1.33
CA HIS A 100 8.63 7.56 -0.47
C HIS A 100 9.67 8.68 -0.56
N GLY A 101 10.45 8.84 0.48
CA GLY A 101 11.50 9.85 0.54
C GLY A 101 11.76 10.30 1.97
N ASN A 102 12.32 11.48 2.08
CA ASN A 102 12.67 12.06 3.36
C ASN A 102 12.26 13.53 3.41
N LEU A 103 12.07 14.03 4.62
CA LEU A 103 11.77 15.44 4.86
C LEU A 103 12.40 15.93 6.15
N SER A 104 12.61 17.23 6.26
CA SER A 104 12.94 17.90 7.52
C SER A 104 12.05 19.13 7.70
N CYS A 105 11.45 19.22 8.88
CA CYS A 105 10.69 20.39 9.33
C CYS A 105 11.44 21.14 10.43
N GLY A 106 12.77 21.01 10.48
CA GLY A 106 13.61 21.70 11.46
C GLY A 106 13.80 20.97 12.79
N GLY A 107 13.42 19.71 12.89
CA GLY A 107 13.74 18.85 14.03
C GLY A 107 15.21 18.41 14.06
N ALA A 108 15.60 17.67 15.11
CA ALA A 108 16.95 17.14 15.25
C ALA A 108 17.31 16.11 14.14
N HIS A 109 16.31 15.54 13.50
CA HIS A 109 16.45 14.47 12.52
C HIS A 109 15.43 14.57 11.38
N PRO A 110 15.77 14.07 10.18
CA PRO A 110 14.80 13.89 9.10
C PRO A 110 13.70 12.90 9.49
N ASN A 111 12.53 13.10 8.89
CA ASN A 111 11.42 12.15 8.93
C ASN A 111 11.27 11.49 7.58
N LEU A 112 10.58 10.34 7.52
CA LEU A 112 10.29 9.64 6.29
C LEU A 112 8.99 10.14 5.66
N VAL A 113 9.00 10.27 4.33
CA VAL A 113 7.77 10.22 3.54
C VAL A 113 7.52 8.76 3.23
N ASP A 114 6.37 8.24 3.66
CA ASP A 114 6.02 6.84 3.41
C ASP A 114 4.50 6.66 3.40
N GLU A 115 3.93 6.63 2.21
CA GLU A 115 2.49 6.40 2.04
C GLU A 115 2.23 5.42 0.91
N ALA A 116 1.61 4.29 1.22
CA ALA A 116 1.11 3.34 0.24
C ALA A 116 -0.40 3.54 0.01
N LEU A 117 -0.77 3.69 -1.25
CA LEU A 117 -2.16 3.77 -1.70
C LEU A 117 -2.43 2.63 -2.66
N VAL A 118 -3.39 1.78 -2.31
CA VAL A 118 -3.85 0.70 -3.19
C VAL A 118 -5.33 0.86 -3.44
N PHE A 119 -5.75 0.70 -4.70
CA PHE A 119 -7.14 0.86 -5.10
C PHE A 119 -7.64 -0.36 -5.88
N ASP A 120 -8.88 -0.74 -5.64
CA ASP A 120 -9.62 -1.71 -6.44
C ASP A 120 -10.13 -1.01 -7.72
N LEU A 121 -9.79 -1.55 -8.89
CA LEU A 121 -10.15 -0.97 -10.18
C LEU A 121 -11.62 -1.18 -10.55
N SER A 122 -12.33 -2.08 -9.86
CA SER A 122 -13.76 -2.31 -10.08
C SER A 122 -14.64 -1.32 -9.34
N THR A 123 -14.24 -0.93 -8.12
CA THR A 123 -15.02 -0.03 -7.25
C THR A 123 -14.43 1.38 -7.19
N GLY A 124 -13.11 1.50 -7.33
CA GLY A 124 -12.35 2.72 -7.10
C GLY A 124 -12.06 2.99 -5.62
N GLU A 125 -12.40 2.07 -4.75
CA GLU A 125 -12.16 2.21 -3.30
C GLU A 125 -10.72 1.90 -2.92
N ARG A 126 -10.25 2.56 -1.86
CA ARG A 126 -8.95 2.24 -1.25
C ARG A 126 -9.02 0.88 -0.58
N VAL A 127 -8.01 0.05 -0.81
CA VAL A 127 -7.89 -1.28 -0.24
C VAL A 127 -6.95 -1.24 0.96
N ASP A 128 -7.45 -1.64 2.13
CA ASP A 128 -6.60 -1.99 3.26
C ASP A 128 -6.09 -3.43 3.09
N TRP A 129 -4.84 -3.56 2.65
CA TRP A 129 -4.21 -4.86 2.42
C TRP A 129 -4.05 -5.70 3.67
N ARG A 130 -4.03 -5.09 4.86
CA ARG A 130 -4.03 -5.83 6.12
C ARG A 130 -5.26 -6.71 6.24
N GLN A 131 -6.42 -6.21 5.83
CA GLN A 131 -7.68 -6.97 5.85
C GLN A 131 -7.71 -8.14 4.85
N ARG A 132 -6.80 -8.13 3.89
CA ARG A 132 -6.65 -9.19 2.89
C ARG A 132 -5.66 -10.27 3.32
N LEU A 133 -4.83 -10.02 4.31
CA LEU A 133 -3.91 -11.03 4.85
C LEU A 133 -4.67 -12.22 5.45
N PRO A 134 -4.09 -13.42 5.47
CA PRO A 134 -4.62 -14.55 6.23
C PRO A 134 -4.88 -14.17 7.70
N PRO A 135 -5.93 -14.71 8.35
CA PRO A 135 -6.33 -14.30 9.70
C PRO A 135 -5.17 -14.30 10.72
N GLN A 136 -4.27 -15.28 10.64
CA GLN A 136 -3.12 -15.42 11.54
C GLN A 136 -2.07 -14.29 11.38
N LEU A 137 -2.11 -13.53 10.28
CA LEU A 137 -1.19 -12.43 10.01
C LEU A 137 -1.80 -11.04 10.25
N ARG A 138 -3.13 -10.94 10.42
CA ARG A 138 -3.82 -9.64 10.47
C ARG A 138 -3.56 -8.83 11.74
N GLY A 139 -3.26 -9.45 12.86
CA GLY A 139 -3.32 -8.83 14.18
C GLY A 139 -4.76 -8.66 14.69
N GLU A 140 -4.92 -7.99 15.80
CA GLU A 140 -6.23 -7.77 16.42
C GLU A 140 -7.10 -6.79 15.63
N PRO A 141 -8.42 -7.04 15.49
CA PRO A 141 -9.33 -6.14 14.80
C PRO A 141 -9.30 -4.73 15.39
N GLY A 142 -9.16 -3.73 14.53
CA GLY A 142 -9.14 -2.31 14.92
C GLY A 142 -7.80 -1.82 15.46
N GLN A 143 -6.82 -2.68 15.62
CA GLN A 143 -5.47 -2.26 16.00
C GLN A 143 -4.60 -2.03 14.75
N ALA A 144 -3.77 -1.00 14.82
CA ALA A 144 -2.77 -0.73 13.77
C ALA A 144 -1.58 -1.70 13.85
N VAL A 145 -1.34 -2.28 15.03
CA VAL A 145 -0.22 -3.16 15.34
C VAL A 145 -0.31 -4.47 14.56
N ALA A 146 0.82 -4.90 14.02
CA ALA A 146 0.95 -6.17 13.33
C ALA A 146 0.86 -7.36 14.30
N SER A 147 0.39 -8.51 13.79
CA SER A 147 0.48 -9.75 14.59
C SER A 147 1.96 -10.15 14.80
N PRO A 148 2.29 -10.86 15.88
CA PRO A 148 3.64 -11.41 16.06
C PRO A 148 4.08 -12.28 14.88
N ALA A 149 3.16 -13.02 14.25
CA ALA A 149 3.45 -13.85 13.09
C ALA A 149 3.82 -13.01 11.85
N LEU A 150 3.17 -11.85 11.65
CA LEU A 150 3.51 -10.94 10.56
C LEU A 150 4.87 -10.27 10.80
N THR A 151 5.14 -9.86 12.03
CA THR A 151 6.44 -9.29 12.42
C THR A 151 7.57 -10.31 12.21
N ALA A 152 7.38 -11.57 12.64
CA ALA A 152 8.36 -12.63 12.41
C ALA A 152 8.60 -12.87 10.91
N LEU A 153 7.54 -12.91 10.10
CA LEU A 153 7.66 -13.05 8.65
C LEU A 153 8.42 -11.89 8.02
N PHE A 154 8.17 -10.65 8.47
CA PHE A 154 8.90 -9.47 8.01
C PHE A 154 10.39 -9.58 8.35
N ILE A 155 10.73 -9.99 9.56
CA ILE A 155 12.13 -10.19 9.99
C ILE A 155 12.81 -11.25 9.13
N ASP A 156 12.17 -12.40 8.92
CA ASP A 156 12.72 -13.50 8.11
C ASP A 156 12.97 -13.09 6.65
N GLU A 157 12.08 -12.33 6.04
CA GLU A 157 12.27 -11.84 4.67
C GLU A 157 13.32 -10.70 4.62
N SER A 158 13.37 -9.85 5.65
CA SER A 158 14.42 -8.81 5.78
C SER A 158 15.83 -9.40 5.82
N GLU A 159 16.02 -10.49 6.54
CA GLU A 159 17.31 -11.19 6.61
C GLU A 159 17.75 -11.73 5.24
N LYS A 160 16.81 -12.23 4.44
CA LYS A 160 17.10 -12.71 3.08
C LYS A 160 17.51 -11.59 2.13
N GLU A 161 17.01 -10.40 2.35
CA GLU A 161 17.37 -9.19 1.60
C GLU A 161 18.63 -8.50 2.12
N GLY A 162 19.26 -9.06 3.17
CA GLY A 162 20.54 -8.57 3.72
C GLY A 162 20.40 -7.41 4.70
N VAL A 163 19.20 -7.20 5.27
CA VAL A 163 19.00 -6.22 6.34
C VAL A 163 19.82 -6.63 7.58
N GLY A 164 20.58 -5.70 8.14
CA GLY A 164 21.54 -5.97 9.21
C GLY A 164 20.92 -6.47 10.53
N ALA A 165 21.76 -7.09 11.36
CA ALA A 165 21.36 -7.64 12.65
C ALA A 165 20.74 -6.58 13.60
N ASP A 166 21.24 -5.35 13.57
CA ASP A 166 20.74 -4.25 14.39
C ASP A 166 19.27 -3.92 14.08
N CYS A 167 18.87 -4.06 12.81
CA CYS A 167 17.47 -3.86 12.42
C CYS A 167 16.54 -4.92 12.98
N LYS A 168 17.03 -6.17 13.09
CA LYS A 168 16.26 -7.26 13.72
C LYS A 168 15.94 -6.98 15.17
N GLU A 169 16.93 -6.45 15.92
CA GLU A 169 16.72 -6.02 17.31
C GLU A 169 15.66 -4.91 17.38
N ALA A 170 15.77 -3.87 16.53
CA ALA A 170 14.78 -2.81 16.45
C ALA A 170 13.36 -3.31 16.16
N PHE A 171 13.22 -4.30 15.28
CA PHE A 171 11.91 -4.88 14.94
C PHE A 171 11.34 -5.76 16.06
N ALA A 172 12.19 -6.38 16.87
CA ALA A 172 11.77 -7.23 17.98
C ALA A 172 11.38 -6.44 19.24
N GLU A 173 11.94 -5.23 19.42
CA GLU A 173 11.76 -4.43 20.63
C GLU A 173 10.47 -3.58 20.64
N GLN A 174 9.76 -3.48 19.51
CA GLN A 174 8.61 -2.60 19.40
C GLN A 174 7.39 -3.26 18.73
N GLU A 175 6.24 -2.68 19.00
CA GLU A 175 5.01 -3.02 18.28
C GLU A 175 5.07 -2.48 16.86
N MET A 176 5.16 -3.36 15.88
CA MET A 176 5.35 -3.00 14.47
C MET A 176 4.05 -2.60 13.79
N ASN A 177 4.14 -1.57 12.97
CA ASN A 177 3.13 -1.21 11.97
C ASN A 177 3.73 -1.28 10.58
N PHE A 178 2.92 -1.68 9.61
CA PHE A 178 3.38 -1.82 8.23
C PHE A 178 2.49 -1.09 7.23
N ALA A 179 3.10 -0.42 6.28
CA ALA A 179 2.49 -0.10 5.00
C ALA A 179 2.61 -1.31 4.06
N PHE A 180 1.60 -1.53 3.22
CA PHE A 180 1.54 -2.66 2.29
C PHE A 180 1.18 -2.20 0.91
N TRP A 181 1.83 -2.76 -0.10
CA TRP A 181 1.41 -2.64 -1.50
C TRP A 181 1.82 -3.85 -2.31
N PRO A 182 0.98 -4.29 -3.26
CA PRO A 182 1.40 -5.28 -4.24
C PRO A 182 2.42 -4.69 -5.20
N ASP A 183 3.47 -5.46 -5.48
CA ASP A 183 4.55 -5.08 -6.38
C ASP A 183 4.71 -6.12 -7.50
N ALA A 184 4.41 -5.71 -8.74
CA ALA A 184 4.49 -6.58 -9.90
C ALA A 184 5.94 -6.93 -10.27
N LYS A 185 6.89 -6.01 -10.07
CA LYS A 185 8.31 -6.22 -10.38
C LYS A 185 8.94 -7.21 -9.38
N ALA A 186 8.64 -7.03 -8.10
CA ALA A 186 9.09 -7.91 -7.03
C ALA A 186 8.28 -9.22 -6.95
N LYS A 187 7.15 -9.33 -7.69
CA LYS A 187 6.25 -10.49 -7.71
C LYS A 187 5.78 -10.90 -6.32
N GLY A 188 5.36 -9.92 -5.54
CA GLY A 188 4.99 -10.15 -4.14
C GLY A 188 4.18 -9.01 -3.52
N LEU A 189 3.97 -9.13 -2.23
CA LEU A 189 3.45 -8.08 -1.39
C LEU A 189 4.62 -7.37 -0.73
N ALA A 190 4.87 -6.13 -1.12
CA ALA A 190 5.84 -5.29 -0.45
C ALA A 190 5.27 -4.81 0.88
N MET A 191 6.10 -4.78 1.90
CA MET A 191 5.83 -4.25 3.23
C MET A 191 6.96 -3.34 3.65
N ARG A 192 6.61 -2.32 4.41
CA ARG A 192 7.59 -1.44 5.05
C ARG A 192 7.14 -1.10 6.47
N ALA A 193 8.06 -1.16 7.41
CA ALA A 193 7.82 -0.69 8.77
C ALA A 193 7.67 0.82 8.80
N VAL A 194 6.57 1.34 9.37
CA VAL A 194 6.22 2.77 9.33
C VAL A 194 6.28 3.48 10.69
N ASN A 195 6.64 2.76 11.75
CA ASN A 195 6.73 3.30 13.11
C ASN A 195 8.03 2.90 13.79
N LEU A 196 9.13 2.86 13.05
CA LEU A 196 10.44 2.50 13.58
C LEU A 196 10.91 3.49 14.64
N LEU A 197 11.68 2.97 15.59
CA LEU A 197 12.46 3.81 16.49
C LEU A 197 13.41 4.69 15.65
N HIS A 198 13.57 5.92 16.08
CA HIS A 198 14.24 6.97 15.33
C HIS A 198 15.63 6.57 14.80
N TRP A 199 16.44 5.87 15.59
CA TRP A 199 17.76 5.39 15.18
C TRP A 199 17.70 4.30 14.09
N ALA A 200 16.57 3.59 13.98
CA ALA A 200 16.34 2.55 13.00
C ALA A 200 15.68 3.05 11.71
N GLU A 201 15.08 4.25 11.71
CA GLU A 201 14.35 4.78 10.55
C GLU A 201 15.19 4.88 9.29
N GLY A 202 16.46 5.25 9.37
CA GLY A 202 17.36 5.30 8.22
C GLY A 202 17.76 3.91 7.71
N PRO A 203 18.50 3.15 8.49
CA PRO A 203 19.11 1.89 8.02
C PRO A 203 18.10 0.73 7.88
N CYS A 204 16.96 0.78 8.61
CA CYS A 204 16.03 -0.34 8.71
C CYS A 204 14.69 -0.10 7.97
N SER A 205 14.53 1.02 7.30
CA SER A 205 13.25 1.42 6.70
C SER A 205 13.06 0.95 5.25
N GLY A 206 13.95 0.13 4.72
CA GLY A 206 13.79 -0.44 3.38
C GLY A 206 12.51 -1.28 3.27
N PRO A 207 11.83 -1.27 2.10
CA PRO A 207 10.72 -2.18 1.87
C PRO A 207 11.25 -3.61 1.73
N VAL A 208 10.49 -4.56 2.26
CA VAL A 208 10.74 -6.00 2.18
C VAL A 208 9.61 -6.63 1.37
N THR A 209 9.93 -7.56 0.48
CA THR A 209 8.93 -8.22 -0.34
C THR A 209 8.66 -9.64 0.14
N ILE A 210 7.41 -9.93 0.50
CA ILE A 210 6.94 -11.30 0.71
C ILE A 210 6.57 -11.90 -0.66
N PRO A 211 7.28 -12.92 -1.13
CA PRO A 211 6.97 -13.54 -2.43
C PRO A 211 5.57 -14.15 -2.45
N VAL A 212 4.90 -14.08 -3.60
CA VAL A 212 3.57 -14.72 -3.81
C VAL A 212 3.57 -16.19 -3.41
N ALA A 213 4.65 -16.92 -3.68
CA ALA A 213 4.76 -18.34 -3.28
C ALA A 213 4.69 -18.53 -1.75
N SER A 214 5.29 -17.63 -0.97
CA SER A 214 5.22 -17.64 0.49
C SER A 214 3.82 -17.28 0.98
N LEU A 215 3.21 -16.27 0.39
CA LEU A 215 1.84 -15.86 0.70
C LEU A 215 0.83 -16.98 0.42
N LYS A 216 0.97 -17.70 -0.71
CA LYS A 216 0.12 -18.87 -1.03
C LYS A 216 0.21 -19.98 0.01
N ARG A 217 1.42 -20.30 0.50
CA ARG A 217 1.60 -21.30 1.57
C ARG A 217 0.91 -20.91 2.88
N LEU A 218 0.74 -19.60 3.10
CA LEU A 218 0.04 -19.05 4.26
C LEU A 218 -1.48 -18.89 4.05
N GLY A 219 -2.01 -19.33 2.88
CA GLY A 219 -3.44 -19.24 2.56
C GLY A 219 -3.88 -17.90 1.97
N PHE A 220 -2.94 -17.09 1.51
CA PHE A 220 -3.28 -15.84 0.81
C PHE A 220 -3.69 -16.16 -0.65
N ASP A 221 -4.80 -15.60 -1.07
CA ASP A 221 -5.23 -15.74 -2.47
C ASP A 221 -4.38 -14.86 -3.39
N ALA A 222 -3.48 -15.52 -4.11
CA ALA A 222 -2.51 -14.85 -4.98
C ALA A 222 -3.10 -14.34 -6.31
N LEU A 223 -4.38 -14.53 -6.59
CA LEU A 223 -5.07 -13.90 -7.74
C LEU A 223 -5.18 -12.38 -7.58
N LEU A 224 -4.72 -11.85 -6.44
CA LEU A 224 -4.82 -10.44 -6.09
C LEU A 224 -3.55 -9.62 -6.40
N ILE A 225 -2.49 -10.26 -6.94
CA ILE A 225 -1.24 -9.56 -7.30
C ILE A 225 -0.89 -9.76 -8.76
#